data_9fd69ac7f1e8bdc0c54a3fe3858ab0ad
#
_entry.id   9fd69ac7f1e8bdc0c54a3fe3858ab0ad
#
_cell.length_a   1.000
_cell.length_b   1.000
_cell.length_c   1.000
_cell.angle_alpha   90.00
_cell.angle_beta   90.00
_cell.angle_gamma   90.00
#
_symmetry.space_group_name_H-M   'P 1'
#
loop_
_entity.id
_entity.type
_entity.pdbx_description
1 polymer ?
#
loop_
_entity_poly.entity_id
_entity_poly.type
_entity_poly.pdbx_seq_one_letter_code
_entity_poly.pdbx_strand_id
1 'polypeptide(L)'
;TGESHPHCPEQWVAYRGSCYSFSRKKKDWNSSQESCRAQGAHLLVISDIWEMDLFKRIQAECFWIGLRNSTGSGWIWEGSSIFNDTKILSNSPVQKCAVLMKGQFHASSCEAPAPWICERSLG
;
A
#
# COMPACT_ATOMS: atom_id res chain seq x y z
N THR A 1 -21.96 -11.18 23.62
CA THR A 1 -21.47 -10.60 24.09
C THR A 1 -21.15 -9.50 23.82
N GLY A 2 -21.63 -8.84 23.55
CA GLY A 2 -21.29 -7.62 23.39
C GLY A 2 -19.93 -7.27 23.11
N GLU A 3 -19.26 -8.12 22.54
CA GLU A 3 -18.00 -7.95 22.28
C GLU A 3 -17.80 -6.86 21.46
N SER A 4 -17.24 -5.89 21.80
CA SER A 4 -17.07 -4.74 21.00
C SER A 4 -15.68 -4.54 20.53
N HIS A 5 -14.88 -5.50 20.60
CA HIS A 5 -13.53 -5.36 20.08
C HIS A 5 -13.56 -5.26 18.56
N PRO A 6 -12.90 -4.26 17.98
CA PRO A 6 -12.85 -4.18 16.54
C PRO A 6 -12.09 -5.38 15.98
N HIS A 7 -12.55 -5.87 14.86
CA HIS A 7 -11.94 -7.02 14.23
C HIS A 7 -11.68 -6.70 12.77
N CYS A 8 -10.69 -7.33 12.21
CA CYS A 8 -10.47 -7.24 10.79
C CYS A 8 -11.51 -8.10 10.06
N PRO A 9 -11.93 -7.68 8.87
CA PRO A 9 -12.82 -8.51 8.06
C PRO A 9 -12.18 -9.86 7.77
N GLU A 10 -13.01 -10.80 7.36
CA GLU A 10 -12.53 -12.13 7.03
C GLU A 10 -11.43 -12.06 5.99
N GLN A 11 -10.38 -12.82 6.18
CA GLN A 11 -9.23 -12.88 5.26
C GLN A 11 -8.30 -11.67 5.32
N TRP A 12 -8.57 -10.72 6.19
CA TRP A 12 -7.64 -9.61 6.42
C TRP A 12 -6.71 -9.98 7.58
N VAL A 13 -5.52 -9.40 7.55
CA VAL A 13 -4.50 -9.67 8.57
C VAL A 13 -4.44 -8.49 9.52
N ALA A 14 -4.55 -8.77 10.83
CA ALA A 14 -4.45 -7.72 11.85
C ALA A 14 -2.99 -7.55 12.26
N TYR A 15 -2.54 -6.31 12.35
CA TYR A 15 -1.19 -6.03 12.82
C TYR A 15 -1.13 -4.59 13.34
N ARG A 16 -0.74 -4.44 14.60
CA ARG A 16 -0.47 -3.15 15.24
C ARG A 16 -1.58 -2.12 15.02
N GLY A 17 -2.82 -2.53 15.20
CA GLY A 17 -3.95 -1.61 15.15
C GLY A 17 -4.51 -1.36 13.77
N SER A 18 -4.08 -2.10 12.78
CA SER A 18 -4.59 -1.97 11.41
C SER A 18 -4.92 -3.33 10.84
N CYS A 19 -5.73 -3.31 9.80
CA CYS A 19 -6.06 -4.51 9.05
C CYS A 19 -5.50 -4.37 7.64
N TYR A 20 -4.94 -5.45 7.13
CA TYR A 20 -4.30 -5.46 5.81
C TYR A 20 -4.89 -6.56 4.95
N SER A 21 -5.15 -6.24 3.68
CA SER A 21 -5.67 -7.20 2.74
C SER A 21 -4.73 -7.26 1.53
N PHE A 22 -4.39 -8.48 1.13
CA PHE A 22 -3.50 -8.71 0.00
C PHE A 22 -4.33 -9.26 -1.14
N SER A 23 -4.38 -8.56 -2.27
CA SER A 23 -5.23 -8.99 -3.38
C SER A 23 -4.60 -10.18 -4.09
N ARG A 24 -5.45 -10.96 -4.73
CA ARG A 24 -4.99 -12.04 -5.61
C ARG A 24 -5.13 -11.65 -7.06
N LYS A 25 -5.90 -10.63 -7.34
CA LYS A 25 -6.08 -10.11 -8.69
C LYS A 25 -5.03 -9.06 -8.96
N LYS A 26 -4.88 -8.67 -10.20
CA LYS A 26 -3.95 -7.63 -10.61
C LYS A 26 -4.72 -6.55 -11.34
N LYS A 27 -4.44 -5.31 -11.00
CA LYS A 27 -5.08 -4.15 -11.63
C LYS A 27 -4.07 -3.01 -11.67
N ASP A 28 -4.40 -1.95 -12.42
CA ASP A 28 -3.57 -0.76 -12.41
C ASP A 28 -3.71 -0.05 -11.05
N TRP A 29 -2.91 0.98 -10.85
CA TRP A 29 -2.87 1.65 -9.55
C TRP A 29 -4.21 2.29 -9.19
N ASN A 30 -4.84 2.99 -10.14
CA ASN A 30 -6.12 3.65 -9.87
C ASN A 30 -7.23 2.66 -9.51
N SER A 31 -7.33 1.58 -10.24
CA SER A 31 -8.34 0.55 -9.97
C SER A 31 -8.09 -0.14 -8.64
N SER A 32 -6.82 -0.33 -8.29
CA SER A 32 -6.47 -0.90 -7.00
C SER A 32 -6.90 0.02 -5.87
N GLN A 33 -6.67 1.32 -6.02
CA GLN A 33 -7.08 2.30 -5.03
C GLN A 33 -8.60 2.29 -4.85
N GLU A 34 -9.33 2.22 -5.97
CA GLU A 34 -10.79 2.18 -5.90
C GLU A 34 -11.28 0.91 -5.22
N SER A 35 -10.61 -0.20 -5.45
CA SER A 35 -10.97 -1.46 -4.79
C SER A 35 -10.80 -1.35 -3.27
N CYS A 36 -9.75 -0.69 -2.82
CA CYS A 36 -9.56 -0.49 -1.39
C CYS A 36 -10.63 0.44 -0.83
N ARG A 37 -10.93 1.53 -1.53
CA ARG A 37 -11.94 2.49 -1.07
C ARG A 37 -13.32 1.87 -0.96
N ALA A 38 -13.64 0.94 -1.85
CA ALA A 38 -14.92 0.25 -1.81
C ALA A 38 -15.09 -0.58 -0.54
N GLN A 39 -13.99 -0.87 0.15
CA GLN A 39 -14.02 -1.64 1.39
C GLN A 39 -13.74 -0.76 2.60
N GLY A 40 -13.82 0.56 2.45
CA GLY A 40 -13.53 1.47 3.54
C GLY A 40 -12.05 1.54 3.90
N ALA A 41 -11.21 1.27 2.93
CA ALA A 41 -9.76 1.21 3.14
C ALA A 41 -9.05 2.08 2.12
N HIS A 42 -7.72 2.05 2.13
CA HIS A 42 -6.90 2.74 1.15
C HIS A 42 -5.69 1.86 0.85
N LEU A 43 -4.95 2.20 -0.18
CA LEU A 43 -3.71 1.49 -0.46
C LEU A 43 -2.76 1.71 0.71
N LEU A 44 -1.89 0.75 0.95
CA LEU A 44 -0.98 0.75 2.10
C LEU A 44 -0.18 2.05 2.21
N VAL A 45 -0.16 2.62 3.39
CA VAL A 45 0.70 3.75 3.73
C VAL A 45 1.62 3.28 4.86
N ILE A 46 2.91 3.31 4.63
CA ILE A 46 3.87 2.87 5.64
C ILE A 46 4.32 4.10 6.42
N SER A 47 3.89 4.17 7.68
CA SER A 47 4.18 5.33 8.50
C SER A 47 5.26 5.08 9.53
N ASP A 48 5.70 3.85 9.72
CA ASP A 48 6.81 3.60 10.62
C ASP A 48 7.54 2.31 10.22
N ILE A 49 8.68 2.08 10.86
CA ILE A 49 9.51 0.95 10.47
C ILE A 49 8.92 -0.39 10.88
N TRP A 50 8.00 -0.39 11.85
CA TRP A 50 7.38 -1.63 12.29
C TRP A 50 6.49 -2.20 11.18
N GLU A 51 5.81 -1.33 10.45
CA GLU A 51 5.00 -1.77 9.32
C GLU A 51 5.88 -2.37 8.23
N MET A 52 7.04 -1.76 7.99
CA MET A 52 7.95 -2.29 7.00
C MET A 52 8.41 -3.71 7.36
N ASP A 53 8.60 -3.99 8.64
CA ASP A 53 9.02 -5.32 9.06
C ASP A 53 8.00 -6.39 8.69
N LEU A 54 6.72 -6.07 8.79
CA LEU A 54 5.69 -7.01 8.38
C LEU A 54 5.84 -7.37 6.91
N PHE A 55 6.10 -6.40 6.08
CA PHE A 55 6.12 -6.60 4.64
C PHE A 55 7.47 -7.08 4.11
N LYS A 56 8.54 -6.98 4.88
CA LYS A 56 9.82 -7.51 4.47
C LYS A 56 9.79 -9.01 4.27
N ARG A 57 8.87 -9.68 4.93
CA ARG A 57 8.74 -11.13 4.84
C ARG A 57 8.01 -11.57 3.59
N ILE A 58 7.37 -10.63 2.90
CA ILE A 58 6.63 -10.94 1.69
C ILE A 58 7.60 -10.75 0.52
N GLN A 59 8.11 -11.84 -0.01
CA GLN A 59 9.16 -11.76 -1.00
C GLN A 59 8.77 -12.19 -2.40
N ALA A 60 7.59 -12.75 -2.53
CA ALA A 60 7.24 -13.39 -3.79
C ALA A 60 6.72 -12.45 -4.86
N GLU A 61 6.13 -11.34 -4.48
CA GLU A 61 5.48 -10.46 -5.45
C GLU A 61 5.65 -9.00 -5.11
N CYS A 62 5.37 -8.13 -6.08
CA CYS A 62 5.31 -6.72 -5.82
C CYS A 62 3.85 -6.30 -5.73
N PHE A 63 3.55 -5.40 -4.82
CA PHE A 63 2.19 -4.94 -4.55
C PHE A 63 2.11 -3.43 -4.69
N TRP A 64 1.04 -2.95 -5.32
CA TRP A 64 0.76 -1.51 -5.33
C TRP A 64 0.57 -1.02 -3.88
N ILE A 65 1.14 0.14 -3.59
CA ILE A 65 0.97 0.78 -2.28
C ILE A 65 0.55 2.22 -2.52
N GLY A 66 0.18 2.92 -1.46
CA GLY A 66 -0.38 4.27 -1.56
C GLY A 66 0.66 5.37 -1.68
N LEU A 67 1.63 5.18 -2.57
CA LEU A 67 2.71 6.14 -2.76
C LEU A 67 2.79 6.46 -4.23
N ARG A 68 2.71 7.74 -4.59
CA ARG A 68 2.84 8.14 -5.99
C ARG A 68 3.32 9.57 -6.14
N ASN A 69 3.77 9.90 -7.35
CA ASN A 69 4.31 11.18 -7.69
C ASN A 69 3.51 11.78 -8.87
N SER A 70 2.23 12.03 -8.63
CA SER A 70 1.32 12.42 -9.72
C SER A 70 1.58 13.81 -10.27
N THR A 71 2.14 14.71 -9.48
CA THR A 71 2.36 16.08 -9.91
C THR A 71 3.79 16.35 -10.38
N GLY A 72 4.67 15.39 -10.16
CA GLY A 72 6.08 15.60 -10.47
C GLY A 72 6.84 16.38 -9.41
N SER A 73 6.19 16.81 -8.35
CA SER A 73 6.87 17.57 -7.32
C SER A 73 7.36 16.75 -6.15
N GLY A 74 7.30 15.45 -6.25
CA GLY A 74 7.81 14.56 -5.21
C GLY A 74 6.84 13.45 -4.91
N TRP A 75 7.32 12.46 -4.18
CA TRP A 75 6.52 11.29 -3.83
C TRP A 75 5.70 11.61 -2.59
N ILE A 76 4.42 11.28 -2.65
CA ILE A 76 3.48 11.59 -1.59
C ILE A 76 2.66 10.35 -1.27
N TRP A 77 2.51 10.06 0.02
CA TRP A 77 1.65 8.97 0.46
C TRP A 77 0.18 9.35 0.33
N GLU A 78 -0.65 8.36 0.23
CA GLU A 78 -2.09 8.56 0.26
C GLU A 78 -2.42 9.31 1.56
N GLY A 79 -3.24 10.33 1.50
CA GLY A 79 -3.52 11.16 2.66
C GLY A 79 -2.61 12.36 2.77
N SER A 80 -1.78 12.57 1.77
CA SER A 80 -0.95 13.77 1.65
C SER A 80 0.25 13.87 2.57
N SER A 81 0.68 12.76 3.15
CA SER A 81 1.92 12.75 3.91
C SER A 81 3.10 12.76 2.95
N ILE A 82 4.06 13.61 3.21
CA ILE A 82 5.24 13.68 2.36
C ILE A 82 6.13 12.48 2.60
N PHE A 83 6.56 11.85 1.50
CA PHE A 83 7.50 10.77 1.59
C PHE A 83 8.90 11.37 1.72
N ASN A 84 9.59 11.06 2.79
CA ASN A 84 10.93 11.56 2.94
C ASN A 84 11.84 10.44 3.39
N ASP A 85 13.06 10.57 3.08
CA ASP A 85 14.19 9.79 3.42
C ASP A 85 14.25 8.31 3.07
N THR A 86 13.40 7.83 2.23
CA THR A 86 13.53 6.45 1.76
C THR A 86 13.82 6.47 0.27
N LYS A 87 14.63 5.55 -0.16
CA LYS A 87 15.01 5.48 -1.56
C LYS A 87 13.94 4.79 -2.40
N ILE A 88 13.64 5.38 -3.55
CA ILE A 88 12.74 4.77 -4.52
C ILE A 88 13.62 4.19 -5.63
N LEU A 89 13.54 2.89 -5.83
CA LEU A 89 14.30 2.23 -6.88
C LEU A 89 13.57 2.35 -8.22
N SER A 90 14.30 2.31 -9.31
CA SER A 90 13.75 2.41 -10.67
C SER A 90 13.00 3.72 -10.92
N ASN A 91 13.32 4.75 -10.18
CA ASN A 91 12.64 6.04 -10.31
C ASN A 91 12.93 6.67 -11.67
N SER A 92 11.89 7.09 -12.37
CA SER A 92 12.03 7.76 -13.66
C SER A 92 10.83 8.67 -13.89
N PRO A 93 10.94 9.65 -14.81
CA PRO A 93 9.84 10.61 -15.02
C PRO A 93 8.54 9.97 -15.47
N VAL A 94 8.57 8.79 -16.06
CA VAL A 94 7.36 8.15 -16.56
C VAL A 94 6.76 7.16 -15.59
N GLN A 95 7.45 6.84 -14.51
CA GLN A 95 6.96 5.87 -13.52
C GLN A 95 6.55 6.63 -12.29
N LYS A 96 5.25 6.84 -12.13
CA LYS A 96 4.73 7.74 -11.11
C LYS A 96 3.99 7.06 -9.97
N CYS A 97 3.93 5.74 -9.97
CA CYS A 97 3.33 4.99 -8.89
C CYS A 97 4.36 4.03 -8.32
N ALA A 98 4.14 3.55 -7.12
CA ALA A 98 5.13 2.71 -6.44
C ALA A 98 4.56 1.38 -6.02
N VAL A 99 5.40 0.35 -6.08
CA VAL A 99 5.09 -0.97 -5.54
C VAL A 99 6.08 -1.28 -4.43
N LEU A 100 5.65 -2.14 -3.54
CA LEU A 100 6.50 -2.67 -2.48
C LEU A 100 6.95 -4.06 -2.92
N MET A 101 8.26 -4.29 -2.97
CA MET A 101 8.81 -5.57 -3.36
C MET A 101 10.03 -5.84 -2.50
N LYS A 102 10.02 -6.98 -1.80
CA LYS A 102 11.16 -7.38 -0.96
C LYS A 102 11.58 -6.32 0.04
N GLY A 103 10.59 -5.61 0.60
CA GLY A 103 10.85 -4.60 1.60
C GLY A 103 11.44 -3.30 1.04
N GLN A 104 11.37 -3.12 -0.27
CA GLN A 104 11.87 -1.91 -0.92
C GLN A 104 10.79 -1.28 -1.79
N PHE A 105 10.92 0.02 -2.02
CA PHE A 105 9.97 0.75 -2.86
C PHE A 105 10.54 0.85 -4.27
N HIS A 106 9.71 0.50 -5.26
CA HIS A 106 10.10 0.58 -6.66
C HIS A 106 9.08 1.42 -7.42
N ALA A 107 9.56 2.35 -8.22
CA ALA A 107 8.67 3.11 -9.09
C ALA A 107 8.20 2.21 -10.23
N SER A 108 6.98 2.39 -10.65
CA SER A 108 6.41 1.59 -11.73
C SER A 108 5.37 2.41 -12.48
N SER A 109 5.07 1.99 -13.70
CA SER A 109 4.02 2.64 -14.49
C SER A 109 2.68 2.42 -13.81
N CYS A 110 1.93 3.49 -13.63
CA CYS A 110 0.63 3.40 -12.95
C CYS A 110 -0.37 2.53 -13.70
N GLU A 111 -0.16 2.29 -14.97
CA GLU A 111 -1.04 1.44 -15.77
C GLU A 111 -0.68 -0.03 -15.74
N ALA A 112 0.44 -0.39 -15.14
CA ALA A 112 0.86 -1.78 -15.10
C ALA A 112 -0.02 -2.57 -14.12
N PRO A 113 -0.38 -3.81 -14.46
CA PRO A 113 -1.20 -4.61 -13.55
C PRO A 113 -0.34 -5.20 -12.45
N ALA A 114 -0.81 -5.12 -11.23
CA ALA A 114 -0.13 -5.73 -10.09
C ALA A 114 -1.14 -5.97 -8.98
N PRO A 115 -0.88 -6.93 -8.10
CA PRO A 115 -1.71 -7.05 -6.92
C PRO A 115 -1.48 -5.85 -6.01
N TRP A 116 -2.34 -5.68 -5.03
CA TRP A 116 -2.27 -4.50 -4.19
C TRP A 116 -2.52 -4.86 -2.73
N ILE A 117 -2.13 -3.97 -1.84
CA ILE A 117 -2.35 -4.12 -0.40
C ILE A 117 -3.27 -3.00 0.05
N CYS A 118 -4.40 -3.37 0.66
CA CYS A 118 -5.30 -2.41 1.29
C CYS A 118 -5.03 -2.35 2.79
N GLU A 119 -5.22 -1.19 3.35
CA GLU A 119 -5.05 -0.97 4.79
C GLU A 119 -6.23 -0.20 5.34
N ARG A 120 -6.72 -0.59 6.51
CA ARG A 120 -7.71 0.21 7.23
C ARG A 120 -7.43 0.11 8.72
N SER A 121 -7.69 1.20 9.43
CA SER A 121 -7.49 1.24 10.87
C SER A 121 -8.50 0.41 11.61
N LEU A 122 -8.10 -0.18 12.71
CA LEU A 122 -9.01 -0.87 13.58
C LEU A 122 -9.78 0.09 14.45
N GLY A 123 -9.36 1.22 14.62
CA GLY A 123 -9.99 2.11 15.52
C GLY A 123 -10.94 3.02 14.88
#